data_d795e13ef329ad1e10151cfe684b02cf
#
_entry.id   d795e13ef329ad1e10151cfe684b02cf
#
_cell.length_a   1.000
_cell.length_b   1.000
_cell.length_c   1.000
_cell.angle_alpha   90.00
_cell.angle_beta   90.00
_cell.angle_gamma   90.00
#
_symmetry.space_group_name_H-M   'P 1'
#
loop_
_entity.id
_entity.type
_entity.pdbx_description
1 polymer ?
#
loop_
_entity_poly.entity_id
_entity_poly.type
_entity_poly.pdbx_seq_one_letter_code
_entity_poly.pdbx_strand_id
1 'polypeptide(L)'
;MNFISYLIPSKVRNYLKKSYGIVLESDVDVILDASGFAYSDKWGSLLIKQMSKEVLRYNKHNKKYIFMPQAFGPFTNASDKNLLKASFPKADLIFAREKTSFDYVHEFSKQNLKMSPDFTNLVKGVIPDYYKEGDKKIVIIPNNNMMNNKNDNLLWARNYINVLSNAVKAIKNLGYEPVLLNHEGKLDGDICKTVKNNIGDSNLEIITEGDPLKVKGIIGASAALVSSRFHGCVSALCQGIPCLGTSWSHKYERLFEDYGREKFLLTPEMTIEQIQLLLEECMNKNTTEFEAYNEKIQELKKDSEKMWDEISIILDK
;
A
#
# COMPACT_ATOMS: atom_id res chain seq x y z
N MET A 1 16.61 -22.79 -11.12
CA MET A 1 15.95 -24.06 -10.66
C MET A 1 14.57 -24.32 -11.30
N ASN A 2 13.91 -23.32 -11.85
CA ASN A 2 12.49 -23.44 -12.29
C ASN A 2 12.28 -24.19 -13.62
N PHE A 3 13.31 -24.28 -14.48
CA PHE A 3 13.21 -25.03 -15.74
C PHE A 3 12.98 -26.55 -15.56
N ILE A 4 13.47 -27.12 -14.46
CA ILE A 4 13.34 -28.55 -14.14
C ILE A 4 11.87 -28.95 -13.95
N SER A 5 11.00 -28.05 -13.49
CA SER A 5 9.59 -28.33 -13.24
C SER A 5 8.84 -28.79 -14.51
N TYR A 6 9.21 -28.25 -15.67
CA TYR A 6 8.64 -28.60 -16.97
C TYR A 6 9.10 -29.97 -17.50
N LEU A 7 10.17 -30.54 -16.94
CA LEU A 7 10.66 -31.85 -17.28
C LEU A 7 10.08 -32.97 -16.41
N ILE A 8 9.39 -32.61 -15.31
CA ILE A 8 8.82 -33.56 -14.37
C ILE A 8 7.49 -34.10 -14.93
N PRO A 9 7.32 -35.43 -15.05
CA PRO A 9 6.07 -36.04 -15.55
C PRO A 9 4.86 -35.61 -14.72
N SER A 10 3.71 -35.42 -15.37
CA SER A 10 2.45 -34.98 -14.74
C SER A 10 2.02 -35.87 -13.55
N LYS A 11 2.23 -37.20 -13.66
CA LYS A 11 1.94 -38.12 -12.55
C LYS A 11 2.74 -37.79 -11.27
N VAL A 12 4.01 -37.45 -11.41
CA VAL A 12 4.88 -37.05 -10.28
C VAL A 12 4.45 -35.71 -9.72
N ARG A 13 4.15 -34.72 -10.59
CA ARG A 13 3.65 -33.40 -10.16
C ARG A 13 2.34 -33.53 -9.39
N ASN A 14 1.39 -34.33 -9.90
CA ASN A 14 0.13 -34.61 -9.22
C ASN A 14 0.31 -35.29 -7.86
N TYR A 15 1.28 -36.22 -7.76
CA TYR A 15 1.64 -36.83 -6.48
C TYR A 15 2.17 -35.80 -5.48
N LEU A 16 3.11 -34.94 -5.90
CA LEU A 16 3.66 -33.87 -5.06
C LEU A 16 2.57 -32.92 -4.58
N LYS A 17 1.67 -32.51 -5.48
CA LYS A 17 0.54 -31.63 -5.15
C LYS A 17 -0.41 -32.27 -4.13
N LYS A 18 -0.80 -33.54 -4.34
CA LYS A 18 -1.78 -34.22 -3.47
C LYS A 18 -1.20 -34.63 -2.12
N SER A 19 0.05 -35.10 -2.08
CA SER A 19 0.65 -35.66 -0.87
C SER A 19 1.37 -34.62 0.00
N TYR A 20 1.88 -33.55 -0.62
CA TYR A 20 2.72 -32.55 0.06
C TYR A 20 2.24 -31.10 -0.12
N GLY A 21 1.17 -30.86 -0.89
CA GLY A 21 0.72 -29.51 -1.20
C GLY A 21 1.69 -28.71 -2.08
N ILE A 22 2.68 -29.38 -2.71
CA ILE A 22 3.70 -28.74 -3.54
C ILE A 22 3.16 -28.53 -4.95
N VAL A 23 2.95 -27.27 -5.35
CA VAL A 23 2.64 -26.86 -6.71
C VAL A 23 3.92 -26.44 -7.41
N LEU A 24 4.23 -27.08 -8.54
CA LEU A 24 5.39 -26.72 -9.35
C LEU A 24 5.03 -25.59 -10.32
N GLU A 25 6.01 -24.81 -10.73
CA GLU A 25 5.82 -23.69 -11.66
C GLU A 25 5.12 -24.12 -12.98
N SER A 26 5.42 -25.33 -13.46
CA SER A 26 4.74 -25.89 -14.65
C SER A 26 3.23 -26.04 -14.50
N ASP A 27 2.73 -26.10 -13.28
CA ASP A 27 1.29 -26.24 -12.97
C ASP A 27 0.66 -24.89 -12.58
N VAL A 28 1.39 -23.79 -12.66
CA VAL A 28 0.88 -22.43 -12.48
C VAL A 28 0.59 -21.85 -13.86
N ASP A 29 -0.64 -21.47 -14.13
CA ASP A 29 -1.06 -20.94 -15.43
C ASP A 29 -1.02 -19.41 -15.47
N VAL A 30 -1.20 -18.78 -14.32
CA VAL A 30 -1.29 -17.33 -14.19
C VAL A 30 -0.46 -16.84 -13.01
N ILE A 31 0.27 -15.74 -13.21
CA ILE A 31 0.85 -14.93 -12.12
C ILE A 31 0.09 -13.60 -12.04
N LEU A 32 -0.41 -13.28 -10.86
CA LEU A 32 -0.86 -11.95 -10.47
C LEU A 32 0.24 -11.34 -9.59
N ASP A 33 1.04 -10.47 -10.17
CA ASP A 33 2.17 -9.83 -9.48
C ASP A 33 1.69 -8.61 -8.68
N ALA A 34 1.57 -8.76 -7.39
CA ALA A 34 1.14 -7.74 -6.43
C ALA A 34 2.32 -7.20 -5.60
N SER A 35 3.47 -6.97 -6.21
CA SER A 35 4.71 -6.56 -5.52
C SER A 35 4.66 -5.13 -4.92
N GLY A 36 3.64 -4.36 -5.23
CA GLY A 36 3.33 -3.05 -4.65
C GLY A 36 4.26 -1.91 -5.08
N PHE A 37 5.53 -1.95 -4.76
CA PHE A 37 6.57 -0.99 -5.20
C PHE A 37 7.95 -1.64 -5.17
N ALA A 38 8.12 -2.74 -5.90
CA ALA A 38 9.38 -3.48 -5.93
C ALA A 38 10.28 -3.11 -7.13
N TYR A 39 9.70 -2.53 -8.20
CA TYR A 39 10.40 -2.31 -9.45
C TYR A 39 10.74 -0.83 -9.65
N SER A 40 11.89 -0.43 -9.11
CA SER A 40 12.45 0.92 -9.21
C SER A 40 13.93 0.93 -8.84
N ASP A 41 14.63 2.01 -9.20
CA ASP A 41 16.02 2.24 -8.82
C ASP A 41 16.26 2.16 -7.29
N LYS A 42 15.23 2.49 -6.48
CA LYS A 42 15.31 2.44 -5.00
C LYS A 42 15.57 1.03 -4.45
N TRP A 43 15.18 -0.01 -5.19
CA TRP A 43 15.32 -1.42 -4.75
C TRP A 43 16.44 -2.16 -5.50
N GLY A 44 17.06 -1.49 -6.48
CA GLY A 44 18.17 -2.01 -7.27
C GLY A 44 17.75 -2.98 -8.38
N SER A 45 18.70 -3.27 -9.26
CA SER A 45 18.48 -4.01 -10.50
C SER A 45 18.15 -5.50 -10.34
N LEU A 46 18.37 -6.07 -9.14
CA LEU A 46 18.17 -7.53 -8.95
C LEU A 46 16.71 -7.94 -9.14
N LEU A 47 15.77 -7.18 -8.53
CA LEU A 47 14.34 -7.46 -8.63
C LEU A 47 13.83 -7.27 -10.06
N ILE A 48 14.26 -6.21 -10.75
CA ILE A 48 13.94 -5.96 -12.17
C ILE A 48 14.44 -7.12 -13.04
N LYS A 49 15.66 -7.59 -12.81
CA LYS A 49 16.24 -8.71 -13.56
C LYS A 49 15.50 -10.03 -13.32
N GLN A 50 15.08 -10.29 -12.08
CA GLN A 50 14.31 -11.49 -11.74
C GLN A 50 12.92 -11.44 -12.39
N MET A 51 12.17 -10.36 -12.20
CA MET A 51 10.86 -10.14 -12.79
C MET A 51 10.90 -10.25 -14.32
N SER A 52 11.84 -9.57 -14.98
CA SER A 52 11.97 -9.63 -16.44
C SER A 52 12.20 -11.05 -16.96
N LYS A 53 13.02 -11.84 -16.27
CA LYS A 53 13.23 -13.26 -16.61
C LYS A 53 11.96 -14.09 -16.41
N GLU A 54 11.17 -13.79 -15.39
CA GLU A 54 9.91 -14.50 -15.13
C GLU A 54 8.88 -14.18 -16.20
N VAL A 55 8.65 -12.91 -16.50
CA VAL A 55 7.72 -12.50 -17.57
C VAL A 55 8.06 -13.19 -18.89
N LEU A 56 9.33 -13.14 -19.31
CA LEU A 56 9.78 -13.78 -20.56
C LEU A 56 9.60 -15.32 -20.52
N ARG A 57 9.83 -15.95 -19.37
CA ARG A 57 9.68 -17.38 -19.21
C ARG A 57 8.22 -17.79 -19.27
N TYR A 58 7.31 -17.08 -18.59
CA TYR A 58 5.87 -17.35 -18.63
C TYR A 58 5.31 -17.14 -20.03
N ASN A 59 5.68 -16.05 -20.71
CA ASN A 59 5.28 -15.81 -22.07
C ASN A 59 5.76 -16.93 -23.04
N LYS A 60 7.01 -17.41 -22.88
CA LYS A 60 7.53 -18.55 -23.67
C LYS A 60 6.73 -19.83 -23.52
N HIS A 61 6.10 -20.05 -22.37
CA HIS A 61 5.28 -21.23 -22.07
C HIS A 61 3.78 -20.99 -22.26
N ASN A 62 3.38 -19.90 -22.95
CA ASN A 62 1.98 -19.49 -23.16
C ASN A 62 1.19 -19.35 -21.85
N LYS A 63 1.84 -18.89 -20.79
CA LYS A 63 1.25 -18.63 -19.47
C LYS A 63 1.06 -17.14 -19.27
N LYS A 64 0.09 -16.78 -18.44
CA LYS A 64 -0.29 -15.39 -18.22
C LYS A 64 0.57 -14.74 -17.14
N TYR A 65 0.98 -13.49 -17.37
CA TYR A 65 1.64 -12.65 -16.38
C TYR A 65 0.98 -11.28 -16.33
N ILE A 66 0.35 -10.95 -15.22
CA ILE A 66 -0.41 -9.72 -15.00
C ILE A 66 0.21 -8.97 -13.82
N PHE A 67 0.61 -7.74 -14.04
CA PHE A 67 0.98 -6.84 -12.96
C PHE A 67 -0.26 -6.17 -12.39
N MET A 68 -0.56 -6.47 -11.12
CA MET A 68 -1.62 -5.81 -10.37
C MET A 68 -1.29 -4.33 -10.15
N PRO A 69 -2.27 -3.47 -9.83
CA PRO A 69 -2.02 -2.05 -9.58
C PRO A 69 -0.89 -1.82 -8.59
N GLN A 70 0.22 -1.28 -9.08
CA GLN A 70 1.43 -1.04 -8.31
C GLN A 70 2.21 0.17 -8.81
N ALA A 71 3.11 0.67 -7.98
CA ALA A 71 4.01 1.75 -8.36
C ALA A 71 5.24 1.20 -9.10
N PHE A 72 5.70 1.95 -10.10
CA PHE A 72 6.86 1.64 -10.93
C PHE A 72 7.82 2.82 -11.00
N GLY A 73 9.10 2.53 -11.18
CA GLY A 73 10.14 3.51 -11.46
C GLY A 73 10.52 4.43 -10.28
N PRO A 74 11.39 5.40 -10.52
CA PRO A 74 12.10 5.66 -11.80
C PRO A 74 13.00 4.51 -12.23
N PHE A 75 13.35 4.52 -13.53
CA PHE A 75 14.28 3.58 -14.14
C PHE A 75 15.39 4.36 -14.86
N THR A 76 16.53 4.60 -14.19
CA THR A 76 17.64 5.38 -14.76
C THR A 76 18.73 4.49 -15.36
N ASN A 77 18.88 3.26 -14.85
CA ASN A 77 19.91 2.33 -15.30
C ASN A 77 19.63 1.79 -16.70
N ALA A 78 20.59 1.95 -17.61
CA ALA A 78 20.45 1.52 -19.02
C ALA A 78 20.25 0.00 -19.18
N SER A 79 20.87 -0.83 -18.31
CA SER A 79 20.69 -2.28 -18.37
C SER A 79 19.28 -2.68 -17.98
N ASP A 80 18.70 -2.01 -16.98
CA ASP A 80 17.34 -2.27 -16.52
C ASP A 80 16.32 -1.82 -17.59
N LYS A 81 16.53 -0.66 -18.22
CA LYS A 81 15.71 -0.22 -19.35
C LYS A 81 15.68 -1.24 -20.49
N ASN A 82 16.81 -1.86 -20.82
CA ASN A 82 16.87 -2.91 -21.85
C ASN A 82 16.07 -4.17 -21.43
N LEU A 83 16.12 -4.56 -20.17
CA LEU A 83 15.33 -5.67 -19.65
C LEU A 83 13.83 -5.37 -19.70
N LEU A 84 13.42 -4.15 -19.31
CA LEU A 84 12.03 -3.71 -19.33
C LEU A 84 11.48 -3.61 -20.76
N LYS A 85 12.25 -3.09 -21.72
CA LYS A 85 11.89 -3.08 -23.16
C LYS A 85 11.62 -4.48 -23.69
N ALA A 86 12.34 -5.49 -23.20
CA ALA A 86 12.16 -6.86 -23.64
C ALA A 86 10.98 -7.55 -22.94
N SER A 87 10.73 -7.26 -21.66
CA SER A 87 9.78 -8.01 -20.83
C SER A 87 8.39 -7.38 -20.75
N PHE A 88 8.25 -6.07 -20.54
CA PHE A 88 6.95 -5.44 -20.35
C PHE A 88 5.98 -5.65 -21.52
N PRO A 89 6.39 -5.58 -22.79
CA PRO A 89 5.50 -5.91 -23.91
C PRO A 89 5.06 -7.37 -23.99
N LYS A 90 5.67 -8.24 -23.18
CA LYS A 90 5.34 -9.69 -23.10
C LYS A 90 4.47 -10.05 -21.91
N ALA A 91 4.21 -9.13 -21.01
CA ALA A 91 3.17 -9.28 -20.02
C ALA A 91 1.79 -9.21 -20.67
N ASP A 92 0.82 -9.91 -20.12
CA ASP A 92 -0.57 -9.89 -20.64
C ASP A 92 -1.26 -8.56 -20.28
N LEU A 93 -0.98 -8.03 -19.08
CA LEU A 93 -1.53 -6.75 -18.62
C LEU A 93 -0.63 -6.13 -17.55
N ILE A 94 -0.54 -4.80 -17.55
CA ILE A 94 0.20 -4.02 -16.56
C ILE A 94 -0.72 -2.92 -16.06
N PHE A 95 -1.02 -2.92 -14.75
CA PHE A 95 -1.73 -1.83 -14.13
C PHE A 95 -0.74 -0.94 -13.36
N ALA A 96 -0.60 0.30 -13.82
CA ALA A 96 0.05 1.35 -13.05
C ALA A 96 -0.96 1.96 -12.08
N ARG A 97 -0.55 2.12 -10.81
CA ARG A 97 -1.45 2.59 -9.76
C ARG A 97 -1.68 4.10 -9.78
N GLU A 98 -0.76 4.87 -10.35
CA GLU A 98 -0.81 6.32 -10.43
C GLU A 98 -0.09 6.82 -11.70
N LYS A 99 -0.34 8.09 -12.05
CA LYS A 99 0.12 8.71 -13.30
C LYS A 99 1.64 8.65 -13.50
N THR A 100 2.43 8.87 -12.46
CA THR A 100 3.90 8.86 -12.56
C THR A 100 4.41 7.47 -12.94
N SER A 101 3.88 6.42 -12.33
CA SER A 101 4.17 5.01 -12.67
C SER A 101 3.71 4.66 -14.08
N PHE A 102 2.54 5.16 -14.48
CA PHE A 102 2.04 4.98 -15.85
C PHE A 102 3.03 5.56 -16.86
N ASP A 103 3.50 6.77 -16.64
CA ASP A 103 4.42 7.44 -17.57
C ASP A 103 5.76 6.69 -17.66
N TYR A 104 6.29 6.18 -16.55
CA TYR A 104 7.50 5.36 -16.57
C TYR A 104 7.32 4.05 -17.37
N VAL A 105 6.21 3.35 -17.20
CA VAL A 105 5.96 2.08 -17.93
C VAL A 105 5.64 2.34 -19.38
N HIS A 106 4.96 3.45 -19.71
CA HIS A 106 4.58 3.83 -21.06
C HIS A 106 5.78 4.00 -22.02
N GLU A 107 6.97 4.30 -21.49
CA GLU A 107 8.20 4.32 -22.29
C GLU A 107 8.56 2.93 -22.86
N PHE A 108 8.11 1.86 -22.24
CA PHE A 108 8.49 0.47 -22.58
C PHE A 108 7.34 -0.34 -23.18
N SER A 109 6.12 -0.08 -22.76
CA SER A 109 4.92 -0.78 -23.26
C SER A 109 3.69 0.12 -23.21
N LYS A 110 2.89 0.10 -24.29
CA LYS A 110 1.70 0.94 -24.44
C LYS A 110 0.41 0.15 -24.57
N GLN A 111 0.46 -1.01 -25.24
CA GLN A 111 -0.74 -1.75 -25.64
C GLN A 111 -1.41 -2.51 -24.48
N ASN A 112 -0.60 -2.97 -23.53
CA ASN A 112 -1.03 -3.75 -22.38
C ASN A 112 -0.94 -2.96 -21.08
N LEU A 113 -0.75 -1.63 -21.12
CA LEU A 113 -0.66 -0.75 -19.97
C LEU A 113 -1.98 -0.03 -19.73
N LYS A 114 -2.44 -0.08 -18.48
CA LYS A 114 -3.63 0.63 -18.00
C LYS A 114 -3.37 1.29 -16.65
N MET A 115 -4.22 2.23 -16.28
CA MET A 115 -4.26 2.76 -14.91
C MET A 115 -5.38 2.07 -14.12
N SER A 116 -5.12 1.80 -12.87
CA SER A 116 -6.14 1.37 -11.91
C SER A 116 -5.71 1.76 -10.50
N PRO A 117 -6.63 2.19 -9.63
CA PRO A 117 -6.32 2.45 -8.23
C PRO A 117 -5.89 1.16 -7.53
N ASP A 118 -5.51 1.28 -6.26
CA ASP A 118 -5.05 0.14 -5.46
C ASP A 118 -6.12 -0.97 -5.42
N PHE A 119 -5.73 -2.20 -5.78
CA PHE A 119 -6.63 -3.35 -5.87
C PHE A 119 -7.23 -3.76 -4.52
N THR A 120 -6.67 -3.28 -3.40
CA THR A 120 -7.21 -3.53 -2.06
C THR A 120 -8.41 -2.65 -1.71
N ASN A 121 -8.80 -1.70 -2.56
CA ASN A 121 -9.94 -0.81 -2.34
C ASN A 121 -11.26 -1.55 -2.10
N LEU A 122 -11.45 -2.72 -2.73
CA LEU A 122 -12.66 -3.53 -2.61
C LEU A 122 -12.63 -4.51 -1.42
N VAL A 123 -11.47 -4.69 -0.79
CA VAL A 123 -11.31 -5.62 0.34
C VAL A 123 -12.04 -5.07 1.56
N LYS A 124 -12.93 -5.87 2.13
CA LYS A 124 -13.60 -5.55 3.40
C LYS A 124 -12.71 -5.92 4.57
N GLY A 125 -12.60 -5.01 5.54
CA GLY A 125 -11.93 -5.29 6.82
C GLY A 125 -12.78 -6.17 7.73
N VAL A 126 -12.10 -6.84 8.67
CA VAL A 126 -12.71 -7.64 9.75
C VAL A 126 -12.40 -6.95 11.07
N ILE A 127 -13.43 -6.48 11.78
CA ILE A 127 -13.24 -5.84 13.09
C ILE A 127 -12.98 -6.95 14.11
N PRO A 128 -11.80 -6.94 14.78
CA PRO A 128 -11.52 -7.96 15.79
C PRO A 128 -12.35 -7.75 17.05
N ASP A 129 -12.73 -8.83 17.72
CA ASP A 129 -13.59 -8.78 18.93
C ASP A 129 -12.99 -7.96 20.09
N TYR A 130 -11.67 -7.86 20.15
CA TYR A 130 -10.98 -7.06 21.16
C TYR A 130 -11.01 -5.56 20.88
N TYR A 131 -11.31 -5.11 19.63
CA TYR A 131 -11.36 -3.70 19.27
C TYR A 131 -12.77 -3.14 19.48
N LYS A 132 -12.98 -2.54 20.66
CA LYS A 132 -14.27 -1.95 21.05
C LYS A 132 -14.23 -0.43 20.98
N GLU A 133 -15.40 0.20 20.85
CA GLU A 133 -15.59 1.66 20.84
C GLU A 133 -14.63 2.38 19.88
N GLY A 134 -14.45 1.82 18.68
CA GLY A 134 -13.54 2.38 17.68
C GLY A 134 -13.91 3.79 17.25
N ASP A 135 -15.20 4.15 17.28
CA ASP A 135 -15.71 5.48 17.02
C ASP A 135 -15.22 6.56 18.00
N LYS A 136 -14.72 6.17 19.16
CA LYS A 136 -14.05 7.04 20.14
C LYS A 136 -12.52 7.05 19.98
N LYS A 137 -11.97 6.26 19.07
CA LYS A 137 -10.53 6.05 18.90
C LYS A 137 -10.02 6.67 17.61
N ILE A 138 -8.85 7.30 17.71
CA ILE A 138 -8.06 7.71 16.52
C ILE A 138 -6.78 6.90 16.53
N VAL A 139 -6.59 6.14 15.45
CA VAL A 139 -5.43 5.24 15.29
C VAL A 139 -4.24 5.99 14.74
N ILE A 140 -3.04 5.69 15.24
CA ILE A 140 -1.76 6.19 14.72
C ILE A 140 -0.92 4.99 14.26
N ILE A 141 -0.53 4.97 12.98
CA ILE A 141 0.30 3.91 12.41
C ILE A 141 1.68 4.47 12.02
N PRO A 142 2.73 4.17 12.78
CA PRO A 142 4.08 4.62 12.45
C PRO A 142 4.71 3.82 11.31
N ASN A 143 5.84 4.35 10.79
CA ASN A 143 6.65 3.70 9.78
C ASN A 143 8.13 4.05 9.96
N ASN A 144 8.97 3.06 10.17
CA ASN A 144 10.41 3.25 10.32
C ASN A 144 11.08 3.89 9.08
N ASN A 145 10.47 3.78 7.90
CA ASN A 145 11.00 4.42 6.70
C ASN A 145 11.00 5.97 6.78
N MET A 146 10.24 6.55 7.70
CA MET A 146 10.25 8.00 7.95
C MET A 146 11.59 8.48 8.53
N MET A 147 12.33 7.60 9.23
CA MET A 147 13.56 7.94 9.97
C MET A 147 14.83 7.35 9.34
N ASN A 148 14.74 6.58 8.29
CA ASN A 148 15.89 5.96 7.65
C ASN A 148 16.25 6.63 6.31
N ASN A 149 17.33 6.16 5.69
CA ASN A 149 17.87 6.68 4.43
C ASN A 149 16.98 6.46 3.18
N LYS A 150 15.80 5.87 3.33
CA LYS A 150 14.79 5.78 2.28
C LYS A 150 13.97 7.07 2.15
N ASN A 151 14.00 7.89 3.19
CA ASN A 151 13.36 9.20 3.19
C ASN A 151 14.39 10.27 2.84
N ASP A 152 14.20 10.91 1.71
CA ASP A 152 15.08 11.98 1.23
C ASP A 152 14.93 13.29 2.04
N ASN A 153 13.85 13.41 2.83
CA ASN A 153 13.61 14.58 3.70
C ASN A 153 14.17 14.34 5.11
N LEU A 154 15.36 14.89 5.37
CA LEU A 154 16.06 14.76 6.66
C LEU A 154 15.32 15.40 7.85
N LEU A 155 14.42 16.36 7.62
CA LEU A 155 13.61 16.95 8.69
C LEU A 155 12.67 15.92 9.30
N TRP A 156 12.11 15.02 8.49
CA TRP A 156 11.32 13.91 9.00
C TRP A 156 12.13 13.01 9.94
N ALA A 157 13.35 12.64 9.55
CA ALA A 157 14.19 11.78 10.39
C ALA A 157 14.42 12.36 11.79
N ARG A 158 14.55 13.70 11.89
CA ARG A 158 14.78 14.42 13.15
C ARG A 158 13.52 14.61 13.99
N ASN A 159 12.39 14.90 13.33
CA ASN A 159 11.18 15.39 14.00
C ASN A 159 10.07 14.34 14.10
N TYR A 160 10.22 13.17 13.48
CA TYR A 160 9.15 12.19 13.31
C TYR A 160 8.50 11.77 14.64
N ILE A 161 9.30 11.42 15.65
CA ILE A 161 8.79 11.03 16.96
C ILE A 161 8.02 12.18 17.62
N ASN A 162 8.51 13.42 17.46
CA ASN A 162 7.85 14.61 18.01
C ASN A 162 6.50 14.86 17.31
N VAL A 163 6.43 14.73 15.99
CA VAL A 163 5.16 14.88 15.24
C VAL A 163 4.16 13.83 15.67
N LEU A 164 4.55 12.56 15.82
CA LEU A 164 3.66 11.51 16.32
C LEU A 164 3.22 11.78 17.77
N SER A 165 4.13 12.27 18.61
CA SER A 165 3.80 12.65 19.99
C SER A 165 2.83 13.85 20.03
N ASN A 166 3.01 14.82 19.12
CA ASN A 166 2.09 15.94 18.97
C ASN A 166 0.72 15.46 18.48
N ALA A 167 0.66 14.49 17.57
CA ALA A 167 -0.60 13.87 17.14
C ALA A 167 -1.33 13.19 18.31
N VAL A 168 -0.63 12.43 19.15
CA VAL A 168 -1.23 11.85 20.38
C VAL A 168 -1.84 12.91 21.27
N LYS A 169 -1.14 14.04 21.50
CA LYS A 169 -1.64 15.15 22.33
C LYS A 169 -2.83 15.85 21.69
N ALA A 170 -2.76 16.13 20.38
CA ALA A 170 -3.86 16.73 19.63
C ALA A 170 -5.14 15.87 19.69
N ILE A 171 -5.01 14.55 19.52
CA ILE A 171 -6.12 13.60 19.62
C ILE A 171 -6.78 13.66 21.01
N LYS A 172 -5.97 13.69 22.09
CA LYS A 172 -6.48 13.83 23.45
C LYS A 172 -7.20 15.17 23.69
N ASN A 173 -6.65 16.25 23.14
CA ASN A 173 -7.28 17.57 23.25
C ASN A 173 -8.66 17.61 22.58
N LEU A 174 -8.85 16.82 21.52
CA LEU A 174 -10.14 16.64 20.83
C LEU A 174 -11.12 15.71 21.58
N GLY A 175 -10.71 15.11 22.68
CA GLY A 175 -11.55 14.20 23.47
C GLY A 175 -11.61 12.75 22.94
N TYR A 176 -10.73 12.39 21.99
CA TYR A 176 -10.61 11.04 21.46
C TYR A 176 -9.50 10.25 22.16
N GLU A 177 -9.60 8.93 22.10
CA GLU A 177 -8.58 8.00 22.60
C GLU A 177 -7.54 7.70 21.51
N PRO A 178 -6.27 8.11 21.68
CA PRO A 178 -5.22 7.72 20.74
C PRO A 178 -4.83 6.25 20.92
N VAL A 179 -4.69 5.53 19.81
CA VAL A 179 -4.22 4.14 19.77
C VAL A 179 -3.05 4.03 18.81
N LEU A 180 -1.92 3.49 19.27
CA LEU A 180 -0.77 3.18 18.44
C LEU A 180 -0.93 1.78 17.85
N LEU A 181 -0.95 1.65 16.52
CA LEU A 181 -1.10 0.36 15.84
C LEU A 181 0.19 -0.04 15.12
N ASN A 182 0.79 -1.13 15.59
CA ASN A 182 1.91 -1.80 14.93
C ASN A 182 1.40 -2.99 14.09
N HIS A 183 1.66 -2.97 12.77
CA HIS A 183 1.31 -4.09 11.91
C HIS A 183 2.46 -4.58 11.02
N GLU A 184 3.62 -3.92 11.05
CA GLU A 184 4.76 -4.23 10.15
C GLU A 184 6.01 -4.72 10.90
N GLY A 185 5.83 -5.16 12.15
CA GLY A 185 6.86 -5.84 12.91
C GLY A 185 7.65 -4.97 13.90
N LYS A 186 8.86 -5.44 14.24
CA LYS A 186 9.59 -4.93 15.41
C LYS A 186 9.95 -3.45 15.34
N LEU A 187 10.43 -2.96 14.20
CA LEU A 187 10.92 -1.58 14.09
C LEU A 187 9.80 -0.55 14.29
N ASP A 188 8.62 -0.79 13.74
CA ASP A 188 7.46 0.08 13.95
C ASP A 188 6.92 -0.06 15.38
N GLY A 189 6.96 -1.27 15.94
CA GLY A 189 6.63 -1.50 17.35
C GLY A 189 7.55 -0.75 18.31
N ASP A 190 8.83 -0.63 17.99
CA ASP A 190 9.79 0.13 18.79
C ASP A 190 9.50 1.64 18.70
N ILE A 191 9.03 2.14 17.55
CA ILE A 191 8.54 3.52 17.42
C ILE A 191 7.31 3.74 18.30
N CYS A 192 6.33 2.83 18.30
CA CYS A 192 5.17 2.91 19.18
C CYS A 192 5.58 3.07 20.65
N LYS A 193 6.52 2.23 21.12
CA LYS A 193 7.06 2.31 22.49
C LYS A 193 7.77 3.64 22.76
N THR A 194 8.56 4.12 21.79
CA THR A 194 9.27 5.40 21.91
C THR A 194 8.30 6.57 22.05
N VAL A 195 7.23 6.61 21.23
CA VAL A 195 6.18 7.62 21.32
C VAL A 195 5.47 7.55 22.67
N LYS A 196 5.09 6.35 23.13
CA LYS A 196 4.47 6.14 24.43
C LYS A 196 5.34 6.66 25.59
N ASN A 197 6.63 6.34 25.57
CA ASN A 197 7.59 6.79 26.56
C ASN A 197 7.77 8.33 26.51
N ASN A 198 7.83 8.92 25.31
CA ASN A 198 7.97 10.37 25.13
C ASN A 198 6.73 11.15 25.65
N ILE A 199 5.55 10.56 25.56
CA ILE A 199 4.31 11.10 26.13
C ILE A 199 4.28 10.95 27.66
N GLY A 200 4.90 9.91 28.20
CA GLY A 200 4.86 9.59 29.63
C GLY A 200 3.50 9.05 30.11
N ASP A 201 2.67 8.55 29.18
CA ASP A 201 1.36 8.00 29.49
C ASP A 201 1.37 6.47 29.45
N SER A 202 1.34 5.85 30.64
CA SER A 202 1.30 4.39 30.77
C SER A 202 0.03 3.77 30.19
N ASN A 203 -1.06 4.52 30.07
CA ASN A 203 -2.36 4.04 29.56
C ASN A 203 -2.49 4.16 28.04
N LEU A 204 -1.54 4.83 27.33
CA LEU A 204 -1.59 4.89 25.87
C LEU A 204 -1.56 3.47 25.29
N GLU A 205 -2.64 3.09 24.63
CA GLU A 205 -2.81 1.74 24.06
C GLU A 205 -1.85 1.49 22.89
N ILE A 206 -1.21 0.32 22.87
CA ILE A 206 -0.45 -0.17 21.72
C ILE A 206 -1.06 -1.49 21.29
N ILE A 207 -1.62 -1.53 20.09
CA ILE A 207 -2.13 -2.74 19.45
C ILE A 207 -1.05 -3.29 18.51
N THR A 208 -0.80 -4.59 18.56
CA THR A 208 0.01 -5.29 17.54
C THR A 208 -0.89 -6.29 16.83
N GLU A 209 -1.10 -6.05 15.52
CA GLU A 209 -1.94 -6.90 14.68
C GLU A 209 -1.24 -7.18 13.35
N GLY A 210 -1.06 -8.44 13.01
CA GLY A 210 -0.39 -8.89 11.79
C GLY A 210 -1.35 -9.32 10.68
N ASP A 211 -2.63 -9.51 10.99
CA ASP A 211 -3.64 -9.88 9.99
C ASP A 211 -4.11 -8.62 9.22
N PRO A 212 -3.86 -8.53 7.91
CA PRO A 212 -4.20 -7.34 7.13
C PRO A 212 -5.70 -7.04 7.08
N LEU A 213 -6.56 -8.06 7.16
CA LEU A 213 -8.01 -7.87 7.20
C LEU A 213 -8.45 -7.25 8.53
N LYS A 214 -7.83 -7.67 9.64
CA LYS A 214 -8.10 -7.08 10.96
C LYS A 214 -7.54 -5.67 11.06
N VAL A 215 -6.33 -5.41 10.55
CA VAL A 215 -5.78 -4.06 10.47
C VAL A 215 -6.75 -3.13 9.71
N LYS A 216 -7.25 -3.57 8.56
CA LYS A 216 -8.24 -2.82 7.78
C LYS A 216 -9.56 -2.63 8.53
N GLY A 217 -10.00 -3.62 9.30
CA GLY A 217 -11.19 -3.56 10.15
C GLY A 217 -11.04 -2.58 11.32
N ILE A 218 -9.89 -2.57 12.00
CA ILE A 218 -9.55 -1.59 13.04
C ILE A 218 -9.63 -0.17 12.49
N ILE A 219 -8.96 0.08 11.34
CA ILE A 219 -8.98 1.38 10.67
C ILE A 219 -10.41 1.78 10.31
N GLY A 220 -11.18 0.88 9.69
CA GLY A 220 -12.55 1.14 9.25
C GLY A 220 -13.55 1.41 10.38
N ALA A 221 -13.27 0.91 11.59
CA ALA A 221 -14.10 1.15 12.79
C ALA A 221 -13.67 2.39 13.58
N SER A 222 -12.55 3.04 13.24
CA SER A 222 -12.01 4.18 13.99
C SER A 222 -12.61 5.50 13.53
N ALA A 223 -12.60 6.51 14.42
CA ALA A 223 -13.07 7.86 14.11
C ALA A 223 -12.20 8.55 13.03
N ALA A 224 -10.88 8.32 13.09
CA ALA A 224 -9.91 8.83 12.12
C ALA A 224 -8.61 8.01 12.18
N LEU A 225 -7.71 8.28 11.23
CA LEU A 225 -6.38 7.69 11.14
C LEU A 225 -5.30 8.77 10.99
N VAL A 226 -4.16 8.57 11.65
CA VAL A 226 -2.88 9.24 11.34
C VAL A 226 -1.90 8.17 10.90
N SER A 227 -1.46 8.17 9.63
CA SER A 227 -0.67 7.04 9.13
C SER A 227 0.56 7.45 8.35
N SER A 228 1.64 6.75 8.63
CA SER A 228 2.89 6.79 7.87
C SER A 228 3.06 5.54 7.00
N ARG A 229 2.11 4.61 7.02
CA ARG A 229 2.08 3.40 6.19
C ARG A 229 1.13 3.58 5.01
N PHE A 230 1.63 3.30 3.80
CA PHE A 230 0.87 3.50 2.57
C PHE A 230 -0.47 2.76 2.59
N HIS A 231 -0.46 1.44 2.87
CA HIS A 231 -1.70 0.66 2.93
C HIS A 231 -2.58 1.00 4.15
N GLY A 232 -2.02 1.62 5.19
CA GLY A 232 -2.81 2.27 6.25
C GLY A 232 -3.64 3.41 5.67
N CYS A 233 -3.01 4.34 4.91
CA CYS A 233 -3.71 5.43 4.23
C CYS A 233 -4.73 4.91 3.22
N VAL A 234 -4.35 3.95 2.34
CA VAL A 234 -5.30 3.30 1.40
C VAL A 234 -6.50 2.72 2.14
N SER A 235 -6.26 2.02 3.25
CA SER A 235 -7.33 1.39 4.03
C SER A 235 -8.29 2.39 4.66
N ALA A 236 -7.81 3.56 5.08
CA ALA A 236 -8.67 4.62 5.58
C ALA A 236 -9.44 5.30 4.44
N LEU A 237 -8.71 5.78 3.44
CA LEU A 237 -9.28 6.57 2.35
C LEU A 237 -10.36 5.80 1.59
N CYS A 238 -10.14 4.53 1.25
CA CYS A 238 -11.14 3.74 0.51
C CYS A 238 -12.39 3.36 1.35
N GLN A 239 -12.33 3.49 2.67
CA GLN A 239 -13.45 3.25 3.60
C GLN A 239 -14.15 4.54 4.04
N GLY A 240 -13.71 5.71 3.57
CA GLY A 240 -14.27 7.00 3.96
C GLY A 240 -13.88 7.43 5.38
N ILE A 241 -12.81 6.86 5.93
CA ILE A 241 -12.29 7.24 7.24
C ILE A 241 -11.38 8.48 7.08
N PRO A 242 -11.62 9.56 7.83
CA PRO A 242 -10.74 10.72 7.87
C PRO A 242 -9.29 10.30 8.12
N CYS A 243 -8.36 10.77 7.26
CA CYS A 243 -6.99 10.32 7.29
C CYS A 243 -6.00 11.47 7.18
N LEU A 244 -5.10 11.60 8.15
CA LEU A 244 -3.88 12.39 8.02
C LEU A 244 -2.72 11.46 7.63
N GLY A 245 -1.99 11.82 6.58
CA GLY A 245 -0.83 11.05 6.11
C GLY A 245 0.49 11.73 6.42
N THR A 246 1.58 10.97 6.48
CA THR A 246 2.94 11.48 6.32
C THR A 246 3.52 10.95 5.03
N SER A 247 4.41 11.69 4.39
CA SER A 247 5.02 11.26 3.12
C SER A 247 6.53 11.09 3.25
N TRP A 248 7.04 9.91 2.87
CA TRP A 248 8.46 9.66 2.63
C TRP A 248 8.75 9.36 1.16
N SER A 249 7.73 9.38 0.29
CA SER A 249 7.87 9.22 -1.15
C SER A 249 6.61 9.74 -1.87
N HIS A 250 6.78 10.17 -3.12
CA HIS A 250 5.74 10.74 -3.98
C HIS A 250 4.43 9.95 -4.05
N LYS A 251 4.46 8.62 -3.82
CA LYS A 251 3.26 7.78 -3.87
C LYS A 251 2.19 8.17 -2.85
N TYR A 252 2.57 8.76 -1.70
CA TYR A 252 1.61 9.23 -0.70
C TYR A 252 0.90 10.48 -1.20
N GLU A 253 1.65 11.41 -1.79
CA GLU A 253 1.10 12.64 -2.36
C GLU A 253 0.09 12.29 -3.46
N ARG A 254 0.47 11.39 -4.39
CA ARG A 254 -0.44 10.91 -5.44
C ARG A 254 -1.68 10.21 -4.90
N LEU A 255 -1.52 9.37 -3.86
CA LEU A 255 -2.67 8.73 -3.21
C LEU A 255 -3.65 9.77 -2.65
N PHE A 256 -3.15 10.77 -1.94
CA PHE A 256 -4.02 11.80 -1.36
C PHE A 256 -4.65 12.68 -2.45
N GLU A 257 -3.93 13.02 -3.52
CA GLU A 257 -4.45 13.71 -4.70
C GLU A 257 -5.58 12.90 -5.38
N ASP A 258 -5.42 11.58 -5.55
CA ASP A 258 -6.43 10.70 -6.15
C ASP A 258 -7.77 10.75 -5.41
N TYR A 259 -7.73 11.02 -4.10
CA TYR A 259 -8.91 11.17 -3.25
C TYR A 259 -9.33 12.63 -3.00
N GLY A 260 -8.63 13.64 -3.57
CA GLY A 260 -8.87 15.06 -3.29
C GLY A 260 -8.62 15.44 -1.84
N ARG A 261 -7.60 14.80 -1.21
CA ARG A 261 -7.28 14.97 0.22
C ARG A 261 -5.83 15.41 0.46
N GLU A 262 -5.16 15.99 -0.53
CA GLU A 262 -3.74 16.36 -0.50
C GLU A 262 -3.37 17.31 0.64
N LYS A 263 -4.31 18.17 1.07
CA LYS A 263 -4.09 19.10 2.20
C LYS A 263 -3.94 18.40 3.56
N PHE A 264 -4.31 17.12 3.66
CA PHE A 264 -4.23 16.35 4.90
C PHE A 264 -2.93 15.56 5.04
N LEU A 265 -1.89 15.96 4.32
CA LEU A 265 -0.54 15.47 4.54
C LEU A 265 0.16 16.33 5.62
N LEU A 266 0.65 15.65 6.66
CA LEU A 266 1.42 16.29 7.74
C LEU A 266 2.81 16.70 7.23
N THR A 267 3.33 17.77 7.82
CA THR A 267 4.72 18.21 7.62
C THR A 267 5.58 17.93 8.86
N PRO A 268 6.93 17.87 8.74
CA PRO A 268 7.80 17.43 9.82
C PRO A 268 7.93 18.43 11.00
N GLU A 269 7.33 19.61 10.92
CA GLU A 269 7.46 20.66 11.94
C GLU A 269 6.11 21.09 12.53
N MET A 270 5.04 20.33 12.27
CA MET A 270 3.70 20.66 12.77
C MET A 270 3.61 20.62 14.29
N THR A 271 3.03 21.69 14.85
CA THR A 271 2.71 21.78 16.28
C THR A 271 1.46 20.99 16.65
N ILE A 272 1.18 20.89 17.95
CA ILE A 272 -0.05 20.21 18.46
C ILE A 272 -1.28 20.91 17.91
N GLU A 273 -1.32 22.24 17.96
CA GLU A 273 -2.43 23.07 17.53
C GLU A 273 -2.70 22.93 16.03
N GLN A 274 -1.65 22.88 15.21
CA GLN A 274 -1.77 22.68 13.75
C GLN A 274 -2.32 21.30 13.42
N ILE A 275 -1.84 20.25 14.09
CA ILE A 275 -2.35 18.89 13.91
C ILE A 275 -3.80 18.78 14.39
N GLN A 276 -4.15 19.41 15.52
CA GLN A 276 -5.50 19.43 16.04
C GLN A 276 -6.47 20.07 15.04
N LEU A 277 -6.16 21.27 14.54
CA LEU A 277 -6.98 21.96 13.53
C LEU A 277 -7.14 21.14 12.27
N LEU A 278 -6.06 20.50 11.82
CA LEU A 278 -6.10 19.66 10.62
C LEU A 278 -6.96 18.40 10.82
N LEU A 279 -6.94 17.79 12.03
CA LEU A 279 -7.82 16.68 12.38
C LEU A 279 -9.29 17.12 12.42
N GLU A 280 -9.60 18.23 13.07
CA GLU A 280 -10.96 18.80 13.13
C GLU A 280 -11.51 19.03 11.72
N GLU A 281 -10.71 19.65 10.85
CA GLU A 281 -11.08 19.88 9.46
C GLU A 281 -11.26 18.57 8.68
N CYS A 282 -10.32 17.62 8.83
CA CYS A 282 -10.38 16.33 8.16
C CYS A 282 -11.61 15.51 8.56
N MET A 283 -12.02 15.60 9.83
CA MET A 283 -13.15 14.87 10.41
C MET A 283 -14.50 15.55 10.19
N ASN A 284 -14.53 16.79 9.70
CA ASN A 284 -15.79 17.49 9.44
C ASN A 284 -16.50 16.91 8.21
N LYS A 285 -17.51 16.09 8.47
CA LYS A 285 -18.32 15.41 7.44
C LYS A 285 -19.38 16.29 6.79
N ASN A 286 -19.62 17.49 7.32
CA ASN A 286 -20.68 18.40 6.86
C ASN A 286 -20.13 19.45 5.85
N THR A 287 -19.24 19.04 4.98
CA THR A 287 -18.63 19.93 3.98
C THR A 287 -18.80 19.38 2.57
N THR A 288 -18.90 20.26 1.58
CA THR A 288 -18.92 19.88 0.17
C THR A 288 -17.66 19.11 -0.24
N GLU A 289 -16.53 19.39 0.40
CA GLU A 289 -15.29 18.64 0.18
C GLU A 289 -15.41 17.18 0.66
N PHE A 290 -16.13 16.92 1.76
CA PHE A 290 -16.34 15.56 2.24
C PHE A 290 -17.35 14.81 1.35
N GLU A 291 -18.34 15.51 0.79
CA GLU A 291 -19.25 14.95 -0.22
C GLU A 291 -18.48 14.55 -1.48
N ALA A 292 -17.66 15.46 -2.03
CA ALA A 292 -16.79 15.18 -3.19
C ALA A 292 -15.82 14.01 -2.92
N TYR A 293 -15.28 13.93 -1.71
CA TYR A 293 -14.44 12.79 -1.28
C TYR A 293 -15.22 11.46 -1.33
N ASN A 294 -16.47 11.43 -0.85
CA ASN A 294 -17.30 10.23 -0.92
C ASN A 294 -17.62 9.82 -2.36
N GLU A 295 -17.89 10.78 -3.24
CA GLU A 295 -18.09 10.52 -4.67
C GLU A 295 -16.82 9.90 -5.28
N LYS A 296 -15.64 10.44 -4.93
CA LYS A 296 -14.35 9.94 -5.41
C LYS A 296 -14.06 8.52 -4.94
N ILE A 297 -14.43 8.17 -3.71
CA ILE A 297 -14.34 6.78 -3.21
C ILE A 297 -15.14 5.84 -4.10
N GLN A 298 -16.37 6.21 -4.48
CA GLN A 298 -17.23 5.36 -5.31
C GLN A 298 -16.66 5.23 -6.73
N GLU A 299 -16.13 6.31 -7.30
CA GLU A 299 -15.45 6.28 -8.60
C GLU A 299 -14.26 5.30 -8.58
N LEU A 300 -13.36 5.44 -7.62
CA LEU A 300 -12.17 4.58 -7.50
C LEU A 300 -12.52 3.12 -7.23
N LYS A 301 -13.62 2.83 -6.49
CA LYS A 301 -14.11 1.46 -6.33
C LYS A 301 -14.60 0.87 -7.64
N LYS A 302 -15.37 1.64 -8.43
CA LYS A 302 -15.82 1.19 -9.77
C LYS A 302 -14.63 0.93 -10.70
N ASP A 303 -13.58 1.73 -10.63
CA ASP A 303 -12.37 1.50 -11.43
C ASP A 303 -11.61 0.25 -10.98
N SER A 304 -11.61 -0.06 -9.67
CA SER A 304 -11.09 -1.34 -9.17
C SER A 304 -11.93 -2.53 -9.62
N GLU A 305 -13.27 -2.40 -9.72
CA GLU A 305 -14.15 -3.43 -10.28
C GLU A 305 -13.83 -3.68 -11.76
N LYS A 306 -13.74 -2.63 -12.57
CA LYS A 306 -13.37 -2.72 -13.99
C LYS A 306 -12.01 -3.41 -14.18
N MET A 307 -11.04 -3.15 -13.31
CA MET A 307 -9.75 -3.84 -13.34
C MET A 307 -9.92 -5.36 -13.21
N TRP A 308 -10.76 -5.81 -12.29
CA TRP A 308 -11.03 -7.25 -12.12
C TRP A 308 -11.79 -7.85 -13.32
N ASP A 309 -12.72 -7.10 -13.93
CA ASP A 309 -13.41 -7.53 -15.15
C ASP A 309 -12.41 -7.74 -16.31
N GLU A 310 -11.44 -6.82 -16.45
CA GLU A 310 -10.40 -6.94 -17.47
C GLU A 310 -9.47 -8.14 -17.24
N ILE A 311 -9.11 -8.40 -15.98
CA ILE A 311 -8.35 -9.60 -15.61
C ILE A 311 -9.16 -10.86 -15.97
N SER A 312 -10.44 -10.92 -15.61
CA SER A 312 -11.31 -12.06 -15.93
C SER A 312 -11.37 -12.36 -17.43
N ILE A 313 -11.50 -11.33 -18.27
CA ILE A 313 -11.47 -11.47 -19.74
C ILE A 313 -10.15 -12.11 -20.24
N ILE A 314 -9.04 -11.84 -19.57
CA ILE A 314 -7.74 -12.43 -19.94
C ILE A 314 -7.65 -13.88 -19.47
N LEU A 315 -8.23 -14.19 -18.31
CA LEU A 315 -8.21 -15.55 -17.73
C LEU A 315 -9.11 -16.53 -18.48
N ASP A 316 -10.19 -16.03 -19.09
CA ASP A 316 -11.15 -16.84 -19.86
C ASP A 316 -10.66 -17.17 -21.29
N LYS A 317 -9.56 -16.55 -21.74
CA LYS A 317 -8.90 -16.80 -23.04
C LYS A 317 -7.77 -17.82 -22.91
#